data_7ec9517e4a2a70bdd161558081197f66
#
_entry.id   7ec9517e4a2a70bdd161558081197f66
#
_cell.length_a   1.000
_cell.length_b   1.000
_cell.length_c   1.000
_cell.angle_alpha   90.00
_cell.angle_beta   90.00
_cell.angle_gamma   90.00
#
_symmetry.space_group_name_H-M   'P 1'
#
loop_
_entity.id
_entity.type
_entity.pdbx_description
1 polymer ?
#
loop_
_entity_poly.entity_id
_entity_poly.type
_entity_poly.pdbx_seq_one_letter_code
_entity_poly.pdbx_strand_id
1 'polypeptide(L)'
;MSTDAGPPATINGTENLPTKQWTRVLEALFSESVLAKVWHVASKAIGSTTPPTLYPEYTGSDKSTYIYRTLDFWTSGFFPGSLYLLLERNTLLRERHATPHSTQANLRPHPLQHEHLCRWWTANLHQNALRKDTHDLGFMIAPWAIKAWTLHRDPAAYNTLILAAHSLASRFNESTQCIRSWDECITKRYAYKDPSQDYLVIIDNMLNLDILFWVARETNCRRLYDIAKAHAITTQKHHIRDDYATFHVVNLDPDTGEVKDKFTNQGYSDSSCWARGQAWGILGFMQTYEWTKERGFLCTARALADVFLDRLPDDGVPYWDFDAPVTDTEPRDTSAAMIAACGMLLLYKAYKGLRDREIADHYLHAAMRLVDCTVKGYLNPPVRFEAGPASVVSVYADQHSTHQTERQNLVEALKVVGDEHAAETILTGATINNYEFAPRRWSNHGLIYADYYFLLFGNMLLEMGLVDSLMHR
;
A
#
# COMPACT_ATOMS: atom_id res chain seq x y z
N MET A 1 -20.61 -29.90 -27.50
CA MET A 1 -20.38 -31.02 -26.59
C MET A 1 -20.19 -30.43 -25.21
N SER A 2 -21.17 -30.67 -24.36
CA SER A 2 -21.22 -30.19 -22.96
C SER A 2 -20.25 -31.02 -22.14
N THR A 3 -19.28 -30.41 -21.49
CA THR A 3 -18.49 -31.05 -20.41
C THR A 3 -18.92 -30.45 -19.09
N ASP A 4 -19.75 -31.23 -18.40
CA ASP A 4 -20.12 -31.05 -17.00
C ASP A 4 -18.84 -31.10 -16.15
N ALA A 5 -18.44 -29.96 -15.59
CA ALA A 5 -17.48 -29.93 -14.51
C ALA A 5 -18.24 -30.17 -13.20
N GLY A 6 -17.92 -31.28 -12.54
CA GLY A 6 -18.51 -31.67 -11.27
C GLY A 6 -18.36 -30.59 -10.18
N PRO A 7 -19.22 -30.63 -9.15
CA PRO A 7 -19.22 -29.63 -8.10
C PRO A 7 -17.92 -29.66 -7.29
N PRO A 8 -17.41 -28.49 -6.84
CA PRO A 8 -16.22 -28.43 -6.00
C PRO A 8 -16.49 -29.15 -4.67
N ALA A 9 -15.42 -29.70 -4.10
CA ALA A 9 -15.44 -30.45 -2.86
C ALA A 9 -16.09 -29.65 -1.74
N THR A 10 -17.10 -30.21 -1.11
CA THR A 10 -17.76 -29.70 0.08
C THR A 10 -16.77 -29.64 1.24
N ILE A 11 -16.31 -28.43 1.57
CA ILE A 11 -15.61 -28.18 2.84
C ILE A 11 -16.69 -28.07 3.93
N ASN A 12 -16.98 -29.20 4.58
CA ASN A 12 -17.73 -29.24 5.82
C ASN A 12 -16.86 -28.70 6.95
N GLY A 13 -17.18 -27.53 7.48
CA GLY A 13 -16.57 -27.02 8.67
C GLY A 13 -16.96 -25.56 8.93
N THR A 14 -18.16 -25.31 9.45
CA THR A 14 -18.42 -24.09 10.23
C THR A 14 -17.66 -24.21 11.57
N GLU A 15 -16.34 -24.11 11.51
CA GLU A 15 -15.55 -23.90 12.73
C GLU A 15 -15.81 -22.46 13.19
N ASN A 16 -16.44 -22.33 14.35
CA ASN A 16 -16.47 -21.11 15.14
C ASN A 16 -15.01 -20.72 15.39
N LEU A 17 -14.51 -19.72 14.65
CA LEU A 17 -13.14 -19.22 14.79
C LEU A 17 -12.91 -18.78 16.23
N PRO A 18 -11.80 -19.21 16.85
CA PRO A 18 -11.50 -18.86 18.21
C PRO A 18 -11.27 -17.34 18.31
N THR A 19 -12.04 -16.68 19.15
CA THR A 19 -12.01 -15.25 19.46
C THR A 19 -10.57 -14.69 19.71
N LYS A 20 -9.67 -15.54 20.18
CA LYS A 20 -8.26 -15.20 20.45
C LYS A 20 -7.42 -14.86 19.19
N GLN A 21 -7.74 -15.40 18.02
CA GLN A 21 -6.95 -15.17 16.81
C GLN A 21 -7.12 -13.75 16.27
N TRP A 22 -8.36 -13.26 16.25
CA TRP A 22 -8.65 -11.90 15.78
C TRP A 22 -8.15 -10.83 16.74
N THR A 23 -8.19 -11.08 18.04
CA THR A 23 -7.67 -10.16 19.07
C THR A 23 -6.20 -9.83 18.82
N ARG A 24 -5.35 -10.83 18.53
CA ARG A 24 -3.94 -10.59 18.24
C ARG A 24 -3.74 -9.70 17.01
N VAL A 25 -4.48 -9.93 15.94
CA VAL A 25 -4.41 -9.11 14.72
C VAL A 25 -4.81 -7.67 15.02
N LEU A 26 -5.92 -7.47 15.74
CA LEU A 26 -6.40 -6.13 16.09
C LEU A 26 -5.43 -5.42 17.05
N GLU A 27 -4.89 -6.13 18.05
CA GLU A 27 -3.86 -5.59 18.94
C GLU A 27 -2.61 -5.15 18.16
N ALA A 28 -2.14 -5.93 17.18
CA ALA A 28 -1.00 -5.57 16.36
C ALA A 28 -1.30 -4.35 15.47
N LEU A 29 -2.44 -4.34 14.77
CA LEU A 29 -2.84 -3.27 13.86
C LEU A 29 -3.01 -1.91 14.56
N PHE A 30 -3.51 -1.92 15.80
CA PHE A 30 -3.87 -0.71 16.55
C PHE A 30 -2.94 -0.43 17.73
N SER A 31 -1.79 -1.13 17.82
CA SER A 31 -0.81 -0.92 18.89
C SER A 31 -0.23 0.49 18.86
N GLU A 32 0.17 0.97 20.04
CA GLU A 32 0.94 2.23 20.18
C GLU A 32 2.21 2.19 19.33
N SER A 33 2.86 1.03 19.25
CA SER A 33 4.10 0.82 18.52
C SER A 33 4.00 1.20 17.04
N VAL A 34 2.86 0.95 16.40
CA VAL A 34 2.62 1.30 15.00
C VAL A 34 2.70 2.81 14.80
N LEU A 35 2.02 3.58 15.66
CA LEU A 35 2.10 5.05 15.61
C LEU A 35 3.51 5.53 15.97
N ALA A 36 4.12 4.96 17.01
CA ALA A 36 5.42 5.38 17.51
C ALA A 36 6.54 5.17 16.47
N LYS A 37 6.55 4.05 15.72
CA LYS A 37 7.52 3.80 14.64
C LYS A 37 7.42 4.85 13.53
N VAL A 38 6.22 5.08 13.02
CA VAL A 38 5.99 6.10 11.96
C VAL A 38 6.33 7.50 12.46
N TRP A 39 5.94 7.82 13.70
CA TRP A 39 6.28 9.09 14.36
C TRP A 39 7.78 9.28 14.51
N HIS A 40 8.51 8.25 14.93
CA HIS A 40 9.97 8.30 15.10
C HIS A 40 10.67 8.72 13.81
N VAL A 41 10.28 8.10 12.69
CA VAL A 41 10.85 8.46 11.37
C VAL A 41 10.43 9.87 10.95
N ALA A 42 9.14 10.20 11.11
CA ALA A 42 8.60 11.48 10.69
C ALA A 42 9.20 12.66 11.47
N SER A 43 9.38 12.49 12.78
CA SER A 43 9.86 13.56 13.66
C SER A 43 11.33 13.95 13.42
N LYS A 44 12.14 13.09 12.81
CA LYS A 44 13.52 13.41 12.42
C LYS A 44 13.60 14.61 11.47
N ALA A 45 12.54 14.85 10.69
CA ALA A 45 12.47 15.97 9.75
C ALA A 45 11.96 17.29 10.38
N ILE A 46 11.45 17.28 11.62
CA ILE A 46 10.91 18.50 12.28
C ILE A 46 12.01 19.55 12.49
N GLY A 47 13.22 19.10 12.80
CA GLY A 47 14.36 20.01 13.02
C GLY A 47 14.96 20.60 11.75
N SER A 48 14.50 20.21 10.57
CA SER A 48 14.98 20.72 9.29
C SER A 48 14.29 22.05 8.94
N THR A 49 15.05 22.98 8.36
CA THR A 49 14.54 24.27 7.85
C THR A 49 13.81 24.13 6.52
N THR A 50 13.94 22.98 5.86
CA THR A 50 13.34 22.69 4.54
C THR A 50 12.59 21.38 4.59
N PRO A 51 11.46 21.26 3.85
CA PRO A 51 10.73 20.00 3.72
C PRO A 51 11.60 18.88 3.16
N PRO A 52 11.31 17.61 3.49
CA PRO A 52 12.06 16.46 3.01
C PRO A 52 12.10 16.37 1.48
N THR A 53 13.26 15.99 0.95
CA THR A 53 13.48 15.64 -0.46
C THR A 53 13.84 14.17 -0.63
N LEU A 54 14.07 13.48 0.48
CA LEU A 54 14.38 12.05 0.55
C LEU A 54 13.29 11.33 1.36
N TYR A 55 12.85 10.19 0.86
CA TYR A 55 11.72 9.43 1.39
C TYR A 55 12.13 8.00 1.70
N PRO A 56 11.62 7.40 2.80
CA PRO A 56 11.92 6.01 3.17
C PRO A 56 11.50 5.04 2.07
N GLU A 57 12.31 4.00 1.82
CA GLU A 57 11.98 2.91 0.89
C GLU A 57 12.05 1.55 1.59
N TYR A 58 13.25 1.10 1.95
CA TYR A 58 13.48 -0.22 2.53
C TYR A 58 14.54 -0.16 3.62
N THR A 59 14.61 -1.21 4.48
CA THR A 59 15.64 -1.27 5.52
C THR A 59 16.99 -1.65 4.93
N GLY A 60 18.06 -1.04 5.45
CA GLY A 60 19.45 -1.32 5.07
C GLY A 60 19.89 -2.75 5.40
N SER A 61 21.20 -2.98 5.32
CA SER A 61 21.81 -4.27 5.67
C SER A 61 21.65 -4.65 7.15
N ASP A 62 21.48 -3.63 8.00
CA ASP A 62 21.19 -3.78 9.44
C ASP A 62 19.74 -4.25 9.71
N LYS A 63 18.89 -4.30 8.69
CA LYS A 63 17.46 -4.63 8.75
C LYS A 63 16.63 -3.74 9.70
N SER A 64 17.18 -2.64 10.18
CA SER A 64 16.54 -1.76 11.18
C SER A 64 16.26 -0.36 10.66
N THR A 65 17.21 0.26 9.96
CA THR A 65 17.13 1.65 9.51
C THR A 65 16.70 1.76 8.06
N TYR A 66 15.88 2.74 7.71
CA TYR A 66 15.47 2.99 6.34
C TYR A 66 16.63 3.50 5.46
N ILE A 67 16.70 2.98 4.26
CA ILE A 67 17.37 3.60 3.12
C ILE A 67 16.37 4.53 2.44
N TYR A 68 16.82 5.72 2.11
CA TYR A 68 16.00 6.78 1.53
C TYR A 68 16.23 6.93 0.03
N ARG A 69 15.19 7.31 -0.70
CA ARG A 69 15.22 7.67 -2.11
C ARG A 69 14.78 9.11 -2.32
N THR A 70 15.16 9.65 -3.45
CA THR A 70 14.71 10.97 -3.89
C THR A 70 13.19 11.00 -4.11
N LEU A 71 12.63 12.19 -4.05
CA LEU A 71 11.18 12.41 -4.13
C LEU A 71 10.53 11.88 -5.43
N ASP A 72 11.31 11.74 -6.49
CA ASP A 72 10.89 11.24 -7.79
C ASP A 72 10.88 9.71 -7.90
N PHE A 73 11.26 8.99 -6.85
CA PHE A 73 11.17 7.54 -6.80
C PHE A 73 9.73 7.09 -6.51
N TRP A 74 9.30 6.01 -7.14
CA TRP A 74 7.91 5.55 -7.13
C TRP A 74 7.30 5.33 -5.74
N THR A 75 8.12 5.05 -4.71
CA THR A 75 7.64 4.80 -3.35
C THR A 75 7.41 6.06 -2.52
N SER A 76 7.72 7.26 -3.04
CA SER A 76 7.75 8.50 -2.27
C SER A 76 6.42 8.88 -1.62
N GLY A 77 5.30 8.42 -2.16
CA GLY A 77 3.96 8.71 -1.62
C GLY A 77 3.54 7.86 -0.41
N PHE A 78 4.16 6.70 -0.18
CA PHE A 78 3.69 5.76 0.83
C PHE A 78 3.97 6.20 2.27
N PHE A 79 5.14 6.80 2.54
CA PHE A 79 5.44 7.27 3.88
C PHE A 79 4.52 8.43 4.31
N PRO A 80 4.37 9.50 3.53
CA PRO A 80 3.35 10.52 3.81
C PRO A 80 1.93 9.96 3.86
N GLY A 81 1.62 9.01 2.97
CA GLY A 81 0.35 8.27 3.01
C GLY A 81 0.12 7.56 4.34
N SER A 82 1.16 6.95 4.92
CA SER A 82 1.10 6.30 6.24
C SER A 82 0.79 7.30 7.36
N LEU A 83 1.36 8.52 7.29
CA LEU A 83 1.04 9.61 8.22
C LEU A 83 -0.45 10.00 8.12
N TYR A 84 -0.97 10.17 6.92
CA TYR A 84 -2.38 10.49 6.70
C TYR A 84 -3.32 9.34 7.13
N LEU A 85 -2.95 8.07 6.91
CA LEU A 85 -3.72 6.93 7.40
C LEU A 85 -3.81 6.91 8.92
N LEU A 86 -2.73 7.23 9.63
CA LEU A 86 -2.75 7.33 11.09
C LEU A 86 -3.58 8.52 11.58
N LEU A 87 -3.55 9.64 10.86
CA LEU A 87 -4.40 10.81 11.15
C LEU A 87 -5.89 10.48 10.96
N GLU A 88 -6.24 9.82 9.86
CA GLU A 88 -7.60 9.31 9.60
C GLU A 88 -8.06 8.32 10.67
N ARG A 89 -7.19 7.38 11.06
CA ARG A 89 -7.46 6.41 12.12
C ARG A 89 -7.87 7.07 13.43
N ASN A 90 -7.20 8.16 13.80
CA ASN A 90 -7.56 8.92 14.98
C ASN A 90 -8.97 9.51 14.89
N THR A 91 -9.40 9.94 13.71
CA THR A 91 -10.77 10.45 13.47
C THR A 91 -11.77 9.30 13.55
N LEU A 92 -11.54 8.20 12.84
CA LEU A 92 -12.41 7.02 12.84
C LEU A 92 -12.61 6.42 14.24
N LEU A 93 -11.55 6.38 15.06
CA LEU A 93 -11.64 5.88 16.44
C LEU A 93 -12.43 6.83 17.36
N ARG A 94 -12.28 8.17 17.20
CA ARG A 94 -13.06 9.15 17.97
C ARG A 94 -14.54 9.11 17.64
N GLU A 95 -14.90 9.00 16.38
CA GLU A 95 -16.30 8.91 15.93
C GLU A 95 -17.02 7.68 16.48
N ARG A 96 -16.28 6.61 16.74
CA ARG A 96 -16.80 5.35 17.29
C ARG A 96 -16.82 5.28 18.80
N HIS A 97 -16.41 6.35 19.51
CA HIS A 97 -16.21 6.33 20.97
C HIS A 97 -15.31 5.17 21.46
N ALA A 98 -14.56 4.55 20.55
CA ALA A 98 -13.59 3.52 20.85
C ALA A 98 -12.31 4.17 21.37
N THR A 99 -12.35 4.69 22.60
CA THR A 99 -11.10 5.02 23.27
C THR A 99 -10.42 3.71 23.65
N PRO A 100 -9.16 3.48 23.25
CA PRO A 100 -8.42 2.35 23.77
C PRO A 100 -8.42 2.43 25.30
N HIS A 101 -8.87 1.38 25.96
CA HIS A 101 -8.81 1.27 27.42
C HIS A 101 -7.35 1.12 27.85
N SER A 102 -6.59 2.22 27.82
CA SER A 102 -5.30 2.32 28.47
C SER A 102 -5.44 3.25 29.65
N THR A 103 -5.26 2.71 30.83
CA THR A 103 -5.31 3.41 32.11
C THR A 103 -4.09 4.30 32.39
N GLN A 104 -3.12 4.33 31.48
CA GLN A 104 -2.03 5.32 31.51
C GLN A 104 -2.42 6.50 30.63
N ALA A 105 -2.24 7.72 31.11
CA ALA A 105 -2.36 8.95 30.32
C ALA A 105 -1.51 8.77 29.05
N ASN A 106 -2.19 8.46 27.94
CA ASN A 106 -1.53 8.04 26.73
C ASN A 106 -0.66 9.17 26.19
N LEU A 107 0.63 9.06 26.35
CA LEU A 107 1.59 9.90 25.65
C LEU A 107 1.36 9.68 24.15
N ARG A 108 0.82 10.67 23.49
CA ARG A 108 0.57 10.65 22.03
C ARG A 108 0.96 11.99 21.44
N PRO A 109 1.40 12.02 20.19
CA PRO A 109 1.62 13.27 19.49
C PRO A 109 0.35 14.13 19.50
N HIS A 110 0.52 15.43 19.72
CA HIS A 110 -0.60 16.34 19.62
C HIS A 110 -1.16 16.33 18.17
N PRO A 111 -2.48 16.31 17.97
CA PRO A 111 -3.08 16.25 16.63
C PRO A 111 -2.56 17.29 15.65
N LEU A 112 -2.30 18.54 16.11
CA LEU A 112 -1.73 19.60 15.27
C LEU A 112 -0.27 19.32 14.86
N GLN A 113 0.51 18.65 15.71
CA GLN A 113 1.87 18.24 15.34
C GLN A 113 1.83 17.13 14.29
N HIS A 114 0.90 16.20 14.41
CA HIS A 114 0.71 15.12 13.42
C HIS A 114 0.27 15.71 12.07
N GLU A 115 -0.71 16.62 12.07
CA GLU A 115 -1.15 17.33 10.87
C GLU A 115 -0.01 18.15 10.24
N HIS A 116 0.80 18.84 11.06
CA HIS A 116 1.98 19.55 10.57
C HIS A 116 2.95 18.60 9.85
N LEU A 117 3.24 17.42 10.43
CA LEU A 117 4.09 16.43 9.78
C LEU A 117 3.51 15.90 8.46
N CYS A 118 2.21 15.66 8.40
CA CYS A 118 1.56 15.29 7.15
C CYS A 118 1.84 16.32 6.05
N ARG A 119 1.63 17.61 6.33
CA ARG A 119 1.88 18.71 5.38
C ARG A 119 3.38 18.90 5.07
N TRP A 120 4.24 18.75 6.07
CA TRP A 120 5.69 18.90 5.91
C TRP A 120 6.27 17.85 4.98
N TRP A 121 5.86 16.58 5.16
CA TRP A 121 6.31 15.47 4.33
C TRP A 121 5.73 15.48 2.91
N THR A 122 4.66 16.21 2.65
CA THR A 122 4.06 16.30 1.32
C THR A 122 4.46 17.55 0.55
N ALA A 123 5.04 18.56 1.21
CA ALA A 123 5.30 19.86 0.62
C ALA A 123 6.08 19.80 -0.72
N ASN A 124 7.07 18.92 -0.82
CA ASN A 124 7.86 18.76 -2.05
C ASN A 124 7.26 17.75 -3.05
N LEU A 125 6.25 16.95 -2.65
CA LEU A 125 5.70 15.90 -3.54
C LEU A 125 4.73 16.44 -4.60
N HIS A 126 4.19 17.64 -4.41
CA HIS A 126 3.28 18.26 -5.37
C HIS A 126 3.88 18.36 -6.79
N GLN A 127 5.19 18.58 -6.90
CA GLN A 127 5.89 18.70 -8.20
C GLN A 127 5.84 17.39 -9.01
N ASN A 128 5.71 16.22 -8.36
CA ASN A 128 5.61 14.94 -9.05
C ASN A 128 4.37 14.85 -9.95
N ALA A 129 3.33 15.64 -9.69
CA ALA A 129 2.12 15.65 -10.50
C ALA A 129 2.34 15.99 -11.98
N LEU A 130 3.45 16.63 -12.32
CA LEU A 130 3.78 17.04 -13.68
C LEU A 130 4.63 15.99 -14.45
N ARG A 131 5.00 14.90 -13.80
CA ARG A 131 5.83 13.85 -14.42
C ARG A 131 5.07 13.10 -15.51
N LYS A 132 5.80 12.75 -16.58
CA LYS A 132 5.25 12.03 -17.73
C LYS A 132 6.17 10.86 -18.17
N ASP A 133 7.14 10.50 -17.34
CA ASP A 133 8.16 9.49 -17.60
C ASP A 133 7.88 8.17 -16.85
N THR A 134 6.84 8.13 -16.01
CA THR A 134 6.44 6.95 -15.23
C THR A 134 4.93 6.83 -15.11
N HIS A 135 4.43 5.63 -14.88
CA HIS A 135 3.05 5.36 -14.51
C HIS A 135 2.77 5.49 -13.01
N ASP A 136 3.80 5.59 -12.18
CA ASP A 136 3.71 5.48 -10.72
C ASP A 136 3.06 6.68 -10.02
N LEU A 137 2.49 7.62 -10.77
CA LEU A 137 1.84 8.80 -10.21
C LEU A 137 0.73 8.48 -9.21
N GLY A 138 0.04 7.35 -9.42
CA GLY A 138 -0.93 6.84 -8.45
C GLY A 138 -0.26 6.53 -7.10
N PHE A 139 0.87 5.81 -7.10
CA PHE A 139 1.63 5.49 -5.89
C PHE A 139 2.29 6.72 -5.25
N MET A 140 2.77 7.66 -6.06
CA MET A 140 3.48 8.85 -5.57
C MET A 140 2.53 9.92 -4.98
N ILE A 141 1.28 9.98 -5.45
CA ILE A 141 0.35 11.08 -5.14
C ILE A 141 -0.89 10.60 -4.38
N ALA A 142 -1.59 9.56 -4.86
CA ALA A 142 -2.89 9.18 -4.30
C ALA A 142 -2.86 8.81 -2.81
N PRO A 143 -1.84 8.10 -2.26
CA PRO A 143 -1.81 7.67 -0.87
C PRO A 143 -1.97 8.80 0.14
N TRP A 144 -1.46 9.98 -0.16
CA TRP A 144 -1.53 11.14 0.73
C TRP A 144 -2.52 12.20 0.24
N ALA A 145 -2.59 12.48 -1.06
CA ALA A 145 -3.35 13.62 -1.57
C ALA A 145 -4.87 13.41 -1.47
N ILE A 146 -5.36 12.19 -1.70
CA ILE A 146 -6.77 11.84 -1.51
C ILE A 146 -7.15 12.05 -0.03
N LYS A 147 -6.31 11.60 0.90
CA LYS A 147 -6.57 11.77 2.34
C LYS A 147 -6.46 13.22 2.78
N ALA A 148 -5.49 13.99 2.27
CA ALA A 148 -5.39 15.44 2.53
C ALA A 148 -6.66 16.19 2.11
N TRP A 149 -7.18 15.87 0.93
CA TRP A 149 -8.46 16.43 0.48
C TRP A 149 -9.65 15.95 1.32
N THR A 150 -9.73 14.66 1.60
CA THR A 150 -10.88 14.09 2.31
C THR A 150 -10.97 14.61 3.75
N LEU A 151 -9.83 14.66 4.47
CA LEU A 151 -9.77 15.05 5.88
C LEU A 151 -9.80 16.57 6.08
N HIS A 152 -9.13 17.32 5.22
CA HIS A 152 -8.87 18.75 5.45
C HIS A 152 -9.35 19.67 4.33
N ARG A 153 -9.90 19.13 3.24
CA ARG A 153 -10.25 19.88 2.04
C ARG A 153 -9.09 20.73 1.49
N ASP A 154 -7.88 20.13 1.53
CA ASP A 154 -6.66 20.81 1.07
C ASP A 154 -6.73 21.06 -0.45
N PRO A 155 -6.83 22.34 -0.90
CA PRO A 155 -6.98 22.65 -2.32
C PRO A 155 -5.69 22.38 -3.10
N ALA A 156 -4.52 22.44 -2.47
CA ALA A 156 -3.27 22.12 -3.14
C ALA A 156 -3.18 20.63 -3.46
N ALA A 157 -3.59 19.76 -2.52
CA ALA A 157 -3.68 18.31 -2.75
C ALA A 157 -4.71 17.99 -3.84
N TYR A 158 -5.87 18.66 -3.84
CA TYR A 158 -6.89 18.48 -4.87
C TYR A 158 -6.37 18.83 -6.28
N ASN A 159 -5.73 19.99 -6.42
CA ASN A 159 -5.14 20.40 -7.70
C ASN A 159 -4.03 19.45 -8.14
N THR A 160 -3.21 18.94 -7.19
CA THR A 160 -2.17 17.96 -7.47
C THR A 160 -2.74 16.66 -8.01
N LEU A 161 -3.85 16.16 -7.45
CA LEU A 161 -4.55 14.98 -7.97
C LEU A 161 -5.02 15.18 -9.42
N ILE A 162 -5.62 16.34 -9.73
CA ILE A 162 -6.08 16.65 -11.09
C ILE A 162 -4.88 16.64 -12.05
N LEU A 163 -3.81 17.36 -11.72
CA LEU A 163 -2.62 17.44 -12.57
C LEU A 163 -1.98 16.05 -12.78
N ALA A 164 -1.82 15.26 -11.70
CA ALA A 164 -1.26 13.93 -11.77
C ALA A 164 -2.11 12.98 -12.64
N ALA A 165 -3.43 13.03 -12.51
CA ALA A 165 -4.32 12.22 -13.35
C ALA A 165 -4.18 12.57 -14.84
N HIS A 166 -4.10 13.85 -15.19
CA HIS A 166 -3.89 14.27 -16.57
C HIS A 166 -2.48 13.91 -17.08
N SER A 167 -1.45 14.02 -16.24
CA SER A 167 -0.09 13.58 -16.58
C SER A 167 -0.03 12.07 -16.83
N LEU A 168 -0.66 11.26 -15.97
CA LEU A 168 -0.77 9.82 -16.17
C LEU A 168 -1.56 9.47 -17.43
N ALA A 169 -2.71 10.11 -17.64
CA ALA A 169 -3.54 9.91 -18.83
C ALA A 169 -2.83 10.30 -20.14
N SER A 170 -1.86 11.22 -20.10
CA SER A 170 -1.07 11.58 -21.28
C SER A 170 -0.17 10.47 -21.81
N ARG A 171 0.06 9.41 -21.01
CA ARG A 171 0.83 8.21 -21.39
C ARG A 171 -0.05 7.13 -22.03
N PHE A 172 -1.35 7.39 -22.21
CA PHE A 172 -2.27 6.46 -22.87
C PHE A 172 -2.05 6.47 -24.39
N ASN A 173 -2.11 5.29 -25.00
CA ASN A 173 -2.02 5.09 -26.44
C ASN A 173 -3.29 4.40 -26.93
N GLU A 174 -3.89 4.96 -27.98
CA GLU A 174 -5.16 4.48 -28.55
C GLU A 174 -5.04 3.13 -29.26
N SER A 175 -3.86 2.78 -29.81
CA SER A 175 -3.66 1.49 -30.47
C SER A 175 -3.49 0.36 -29.44
N THR A 176 -2.75 0.60 -28.38
CA THR A 176 -2.54 -0.38 -27.31
C THR A 176 -3.66 -0.43 -26.30
N GLN A 177 -4.52 0.61 -26.22
CA GLN A 177 -5.56 0.79 -25.21
C GLN A 177 -5.03 0.71 -23.77
N CYS A 178 -3.77 1.14 -23.57
CA CYS A 178 -3.05 1.10 -22.30
C CYS A 178 -2.32 2.41 -22.00
N ILE A 179 -1.99 2.60 -20.73
CA ILE A 179 -1.06 3.60 -20.23
C ILE A 179 0.31 2.95 -20.19
N ARG A 180 1.32 3.55 -20.84
CA ARG A 180 2.71 3.10 -20.81
C ARG A 180 3.25 3.12 -19.38
N SER A 181 3.88 2.04 -18.97
CA SER A 181 4.49 1.96 -17.64
C SER A 181 5.87 2.60 -17.61
N TRP A 182 6.83 2.03 -18.36
CA TRP A 182 8.20 2.51 -18.46
C TRP A 182 8.53 2.94 -19.88
N ASP A 183 9.37 3.94 -20.01
CA ASP A 183 9.90 4.35 -21.31
C ASP A 183 11.10 3.46 -21.70
N GLU A 184 11.85 2.99 -20.69
CA GLU A 184 12.98 2.07 -20.86
C GLU A 184 12.94 0.95 -19.83
N CYS A 185 13.42 -0.23 -20.20
CA CYS A 185 13.68 -1.34 -19.27
C CYS A 185 15.00 -2.00 -19.59
N ILE A 186 15.98 -1.79 -18.72
CA ILE A 186 17.33 -2.32 -18.89
C ILE A 186 17.65 -3.26 -17.73
N THR A 187 17.86 -4.52 -18.06
CA THR A 187 18.34 -5.56 -17.13
C THR A 187 19.62 -6.17 -17.70
N LYS A 188 20.17 -7.17 -17.03
CA LYS A 188 21.27 -7.97 -17.60
C LYS A 188 20.83 -8.83 -18.80
N ARG A 189 19.50 -8.99 -19.00
CA ARG A 189 18.90 -9.84 -20.04
C ARG A 189 18.18 -9.04 -21.11
N TYR A 190 17.49 -7.97 -20.74
CA TYR A 190 16.67 -7.16 -21.65
C TYR A 190 17.20 -5.73 -21.75
N ALA A 191 17.05 -5.13 -22.92
CA ALA A 191 17.43 -3.74 -23.18
C ALA A 191 16.40 -3.07 -24.11
N TYR A 192 15.19 -2.84 -23.59
CA TYR A 192 14.16 -2.04 -24.26
C TYR A 192 14.47 -0.56 -24.03
N LYS A 193 14.86 0.16 -25.10
CA LYS A 193 15.34 1.55 -25.02
C LYS A 193 14.59 2.50 -25.95
N ASP A 194 13.80 1.97 -26.85
CA ASP A 194 13.12 2.77 -27.87
C ASP A 194 11.59 2.71 -27.67
N PRO A 195 11.02 3.78 -27.07
CA PRO A 195 9.56 3.85 -26.87
C PRO A 195 8.74 3.85 -28.16
N SER A 196 9.36 4.09 -29.33
CA SER A 196 8.68 4.00 -30.63
C SER A 196 8.53 2.55 -31.10
N GLN A 197 9.32 1.64 -30.54
CA GLN A 197 9.31 0.22 -30.90
C GLN A 197 8.66 -0.65 -29.81
N ASP A 198 8.77 -0.25 -28.54
CA ASP A 198 8.36 -1.06 -27.41
C ASP A 198 7.37 -0.29 -26.51
N TYR A 199 6.27 -0.93 -26.15
CA TYR A 199 5.25 -0.36 -25.29
C TYR A 199 5.06 -1.23 -24.05
N LEU A 200 5.81 -0.91 -22.99
CA LEU A 200 5.88 -1.72 -21.78
C LEU A 200 4.70 -1.40 -20.85
N VAL A 201 3.98 -2.44 -20.47
CA VAL A 201 2.86 -2.37 -19.52
C VAL A 201 3.09 -3.36 -18.40
N ILE A 202 2.98 -2.89 -17.14
CA ILE A 202 3.26 -3.67 -15.93
C ILE A 202 1.96 -3.85 -15.16
N ILE A 203 1.79 -5.01 -14.55
CA ILE A 203 0.57 -5.35 -13.79
C ILE A 203 0.25 -4.36 -12.66
N ASP A 204 1.25 -3.77 -12.01
CA ASP A 204 1.08 -2.82 -10.92
C ASP A 204 0.48 -1.48 -11.34
N ASN A 205 0.49 -1.16 -12.65
CA ASN A 205 -0.23 -0.01 -13.19
C ASN A 205 -1.74 -0.05 -12.85
N MET A 206 -2.30 -1.22 -12.59
CA MET A 206 -3.68 -1.35 -12.12
C MET A 206 -3.99 -0.53 -10.88
N LEU A 207 -3.00 -0.35 -9.97
CA LEU A 207 -3.16 0.46 -8.77
C LEU A 207 -3.10 1.97 -9.06
N ASN A 208 -2.43 2.35 -10.14
CA ASN A 208 -2.34 3.75 -10.57
C ASN A 208 -3.62 4.25 -11.27
N LEU A 209 -4.54 3.34 -11.65
CA LEU A 209 -5.82 3.71 -12.23
C LEU A 209 -6.77 4.39 -11.24
N ASP A 210 -6.61 4.13 -9.95
CA ASP A 210 -7.50 4.67 -8.91
C ASP A 210 -7.53 6.20 -8.91
N ILE A 211 -6.37 6.85 -9.14
CA ILE A 211 -6.31 8.32 -9.27
C ILE A 211 -7.11 8.84 -10.48
N LEU A 212 -7.13 8.10 -11.61
CA LEU A 212 -7.89 8.49 -12.79
C LEU A 212 -9.39 8.39 -12.52
N PHE A 213 -9.85 7.28 -11.94
CA PHE A 213 -11.25 7.12 -11.57
C PHE A 213 -11.70 8.14 -10.55
N TRP A 214 -10.87 8.39 -9.52
CA TRP A 214 -11.16 9.38 -8.50
C TRP A 214 -11.34 10.79 -9.10
N VAL A 215 -10.37 11.25 -9.92
CA VAL A 215 -10.43 12.56 -10.58
C VAL A 215 -11.57 12.60 -11.59
N ALA A 216 -11.83 11.53 -12.33
CA ALA A 216 -12.96 11.45 -13.26
C ALA A 216 -14.30 11.73 -12.55
N ARG A 217 -14.50 11.16 -11.36
CA ARG A 217 -15.68 11.41 -10.54
C ARG A 217 -15.75 12.85 -10.03
N GLU A 218 -14.65 13.36 -9.45
CA GLU A 218 -14.61 14.70 -8.85
C GLU A 218 -14.82 15.81 -9.88
N THR A 219 -14.34 15.61 -11.13
CA THR A 219 -14.37 16.60 -12.19
C THR A 219 -15.41 16.31 -13.29
N ASN A 220 -16.13 15.19 -13.17
CA ASN A 220 -17.03 14.66 -14.21
C ASN A 220 -16.33 14.48 -15.58
N CYS A 221 -15.03 14.12 -15.57
CA CYS A 221 -14.22 13.93 -16.77
C CYS A 221 -14.36 12.51 -17.32
N ARG A 222 -15.26 12.29 -18.26
CA ARG A 222 -15.51 10.97 -18.87
C ARG A 222 -14.26 10.36 -19.49
N ARG A 223 -13.38 11.17 -20.11
CA ARG A 223 -12.17 10.69 -20.76
C ARG A 223 -11.23 9.96 -19.79
N LEU A 224 -11.02 10.49 -18.57
CA LEU A 224 -10.16 9.84 -17.56
C LEU A 224 -10.73 8.49 -17.14
N TYR A 225 -12.06 8.40 -16.98
CA TYR A 225 -12.74 7.15 -16.68
C TYR A 225 -12.55 6.12 -17.80
N ASP A 226 -12.74 6.53 -19.06
CA ASP A 226 -12.63 5.63 -20.21
C ASP A 226 -11.21 5.13 -20.41
N ILE A 227 -10.18 5.97 -20.21
CA ILE A 227 -8.77 5.59 -20.23
C ILE A 227 -8.47 4.53 -19.15
N ALA A 228 -8.88 4.77 -17.90
CA ALA A 228 -8.65 3.83 -16.81
C ALA A 228 -9.33 2.49 -17.07
N LYS A 229 -10.57 2.50 -17.54
CA LYS A 229 -11.32 1.29 -17.89
C LYS A 229 -10.69 0.54 -19.06
N ALA A 230 -10.28 1.22 -20.14
CA ALA A 230 -9.62 0.62 -21.29
C ALA A 230 -8.34 -0.09 -20.88
N HIS A 231 -7.50 0.57 -20.07
CA HIS A 231 -6.29 -0.03 -19.52
C HIS A 231 -6.60 -1.31 -18.72
N ALA A 232 -7.60 -1.27 -17.84
CA ALA A 232 -7.98 -2.44 -17.04
C ALA A 232 -8.45 -3.62 -17.91
N ILE A 233 -9.23 -3.37 -18.97
CA ILE A 233 -9.69 -4.41 -19.93
C ILE A 233 -8.48 -5.01 -20.65
N THR A 234 -7.54 -4.20 -21.12
CA THR A 234 -6.35 -4.68 -21.83
C THR A 234 -5.42 -5.46 -20.88
N THR A 235 -5.26 -5.00 -19.64
CA THR A 235 -4.53 -5.74 -18.61
C THR A 235 -5.18 -7.08 -18.31
N GLN A 236 -6.51 -7.14 -18.19
CA GLN A 236 -7.25 -8.39 -18.01
C GLN A 236 -7.01 -9.38 -19.16
N LYS A 237 -6.95 -8.88 -20.39
CA LYS A 237 -6.75 -9.70 -21.59
C LYS A 237 -5.31 -10.23 -21.71
N HIS A 238 -4.30 -9.46 -21.35
CA HIS A 238 -2.92 -9.77 -21.69
C HIS A 238 -2.04 -10.19 -20.52
N HIS A 239 -2.32 -9.71 -19.28
CA HIS A 239 -1.56 -10.07 -18.09
C HIS A 239 -2.11 -11.28 -17.36
N ILE A 240 -3.42 -11.58 -17.49
CA ILE A 240 -4.02 -12.73 -16.82
C ILE A 240 -3.88 -13.96 -17.71
N ARG A 241 -3.40 -15.05 -17.13
CA ARG A 241 -3.26 -16.36 -17.79
C ARG A 241 -4.54 -17.17 -17.68
N ASP A 242 -4.62 -18.27 -18.42
CA ASP A 242 -5.76 -19.20 -18.35
C ASP A 242 -5.92 -19.82 -16.95
N ASP A 243 -4.83 -20.00 -16.21
CA ASP A 243 -4.80 -20.49 -14.83
C ASP A 243 -4.97 -19.37 -13.78
N TYR A 244 -5.27 -18.15 -14.20
CA TYR A 244 -5.36 -16.96 -13.36
C TYR A 244 -4.07 -16.58 -12.60
N ALA A 245 -2.89 -17.08 -12.97
CA ALA A 245 -1.64 -16.48 -12.60
C ALA A 245 -1.39 -15.21 -13.44
N THR A 246 -0.53 -14.30 -12.98
CA THR A 246 -0.25 -13.06 -13.68
C THR A 246 1.11 -13.05 -14.35
N PHE A 247 1.20 -12.46 -15.56
CA PHE A 247 2.46 -11.99 -16.11
C PHE A 247 2.84 -10.65 -15.47
N HIS A 248 4.14 -10.42 -15.28
CA HIS A 248 4.64 -9.18 -14.71
C HIS A 248 4.59 -8.05 -15.74
N VAL A 249 5.27 -8.20 -16.86
CA VAL A 249 5.40 -7.20 -17.92
C VAL A 249 4.90 -7.76 -19.25
N VAL A 250 4.11 -6.96 -19.94
CA VAL A 250 3.69 -7.22 -21.34
C VAL A 250 4.25 -6.11 -22.21
N ASN A 251 4.99 -6.48 -23.26
CA ASN A 251 5.45 -5.58 -24.29
C ASN A 251 4.47 -5.62 -25.47
N LEU A 252 3.90 -4.48 -25.81
CA LEU A 252 2.98 -4.32 -26.94
C LEU A 252 3.67 -3.57 -28.07
N ASP A 253 3.24 -3.82 -29.29
CA ASP A 253 3.57 -2.99 -30.41
C ASP A 253 2.80 -1.66 -30.30
N PRO A 254 3.46 -0.48 -30.32
CA PRO A 254 2.81 0.80 -30.10
C PRO A 254 1.84 1.21 -31.21
N ASP A 255 1.95 0.66 -32.42
CA ASP A 255 1.15 1.00 -33.58
C ASP A 255 -0.04 0.08 -33.77
N THR A 256 0.13 -1.21 -33.48
CA THR A 256 -0.89 -2.24 -33.68
C THR A 256 -1.60 -2.68 -32.39
N GLY A 257 -0.95 -2.51 -31.23
CA GLY A 257 -1.42 -3.03 -29.95
C GLY A 257 -1.25 -4.55 -29.78
N GLU A 258 -0.57 -5.22 -30.72
CA GLU A 258 -0.29 -6.65 -30.61
C GLU A 258 0.78 -6.94 -29.57
N VAL A 259 0.68 -8.10 -28.91
CA VAL A 259 1.68 -8.55 -27.94
C VAL A 259 2.94 -9.01 -28.66
N LYS A 260 4.05 -8.35 -28.37
CA LYS A 260 5.38 -8.74 -28.87
C LYS A 260 6.00 -9.81 -27.99
N ASP A 261 6.02 -9.57 -26.69
CA ASP A 261 6.51 -10.49 -25.70
C ASP A 261 5.99 -10.24 -24.29
N LYS A 262 6.21 -11.23 -23.39
CA LYS A 262 5.87 -11.18 -21.97
C LYS A 262 7.06 -11.65 -21.17
N PHE A 263 7.43 -10.88 -20.15
CA PHE A 263 8.65 -11.14 -19.38
C PHE A 263 8.53 -10.67 -17.93
N THR A 264 9.57 -10.97 -17.17
CA THR A 264 9.66 -10.49 -15.78
C THR A 264 10.87 -9.58 -15.58
N ASN A 265 10.73 -8.63 -14.66
CA ASN A 265 11.81 -7.78 -14.19
C ASN A 265 12.07 -7.95 -12.68
N GLN A 266 11.13 -8.57 -11.95
CA GLN A 266 11.20 -8.75 -10.50
C GLN A 266 10.89 -10.19 -10.05
N GLY A 267 10.18 -10.98 -10.87
CA GLY A 267 9.83 -12.37 -10.60
C GLY A 267 10.98 -13.34 -10.93
N TYR A 268 10.77 -14.63 -10.67
CA TYR A 268 11.75 -15.69 -10.86
C TYR A 268 12.07 -15.95 -12.33
N SER A 269 11.04 -16.06 -13.19
CA SER A 269 11.17 -16.28 -14.63
C SER A 269 10.04 -15.58 -15.39
N ASP A 270 10.16 -15.48 -16.72
CA ASP A 270 9.15 -14.84 -17.58
C ASP A 270 7.78 -15.53 -17.50
N SER A 271 7.78 -16.82 -17.19
CA SER A 271 6.57 -17.62 -17.01
C SER A 271 6.18 -17.83 -15.54
N SER A 272 6.92 -17.31 -14.59
CA SER A 272 6.59 -17.44 -13.16
C SER A 272 5.49 -16.48 -12.73
N CYS A 273 4.92 -16.75 -11.58
CA CYS A 273 3.93 -15.92 -10.93
C CYS A 273 4.58 -15.15 -9.77
N TRP A 274 5.03 -13.94 -10.06
CA TRP A 274 5.55 -13.04 -9.04
C TRP A 274 4.46 -12.67 -8.03
N ALA A 275 4.65 -13.02 -6.75
CA ALA A 275 3.60 -12.95 -5.74
C ALA A 275 3.02 -11.53 -5.55
N ARG A 276 3.87 -10.50 -5.57
CA ARG A 276 3.40 -9.12 -5.48
C ARG A 276 2.66 -8.67 -6.75
N GLY A 277 3.05 -9.15 -7.91
CA GLY A 277 2.30 -8.93 -9.16
C GLY A 277 0.90 -9.50 -9.09
N GLN A 278 0.77 -10.73 -8.57
CA GLN A 278 -0.54 -11.35 -8.31
C GLN A 278 -1.38 -10.52 -7.33
N ALA A 279 -0.77 -10.05 -6.23
CA ALA A 279 -1.43 -9.20 -5.24
C ALA A 279 -1.87 -7.85 -5.83
N TRP A 280 -1.06 -7.23 -6.68
CA TRP A 280 -1.44 -6.02 -7.42
C TRP A 280 -2.64 -6.24 -8.31
N GLY A 281 -2.70 -7.40 -9.00
CA GLY A 281 -3.86 -7.79 -9.78
C GLY A 281 -5.12 -7.88 -8.93
N ILE A 282 -5.08 -8.57 -7.78
CA ILE A 282 -6.24 -8.71 -6.88
C ILE A 282 -6.77 -7.33 -6.46
N LEU A 283 -5.92 -6.49 -5.89
CA LEU A 283 -6.34 -5.19 -5.37
C LEU A 283 -6.75 -4.23 -6.49
N GLY A 284 -6.00 -4.19 -7.60
CA GLY A 284 -6.27 -3.27 -8.70
C GLY A 284 -7.57 -3.58 -9.45
N PHE A 285 -7.88 -4.87 -9.71
CA PHE A 285 -9.17 -5.25 -10.28
C PHE A 285 -10.33 -5.01 -9.31
N MET A 286 -10.11 -5.17 -7.99
CA MET A 286 -11.13 -4.81 -7.01
C MET A 286 -11.40 -3.30 -6.95
N GLN A 287 -10.36 -2.47 -6.99
CA GLN A 287 -10.53 -1.02 -7.09
C GLN A 287 -11.27 -0.65 -8.37
N THR A 288 -10.89 -1.24 -9.51
CA THR A 288 -11.60 -1.03 -10.78
C THR A 288 -13.07 -1.44 -10.69
N TYR A 289 -13.39 -2.57 -10.04
CA TYR A 289 -14.77 -2.97 -9.77
C TYR A 289 -15.51 -1.96 -8.89
N GLU A 290 -14.90 -1.44 -7.85
CA GLU A 290 -15.53 -0.43 -6.97
C GLU A 290 -15.96 0.82 -7.76
N TRP A 291 -15.22 1.21 -8.78
CA TRP A 291 -15.56 2.35 -9.65
C TRP A 291 -16.57 2.02 -10.74
N THR A 292 -16.40 0.87 -11.41
CA THR A 292 -17.18 0.54 -12.62
C THR A 292 -18.42 -0.28 -12.34
N LYS A 293 -18.43 -1.05 -11.25
CA LYS A 293 -19.40 -2.09 -10.89
C LYS A 293 -19.56 -3.19 -11.97
N GLU A 294 -18.58 -3.32 -12.87
CA GLU A 294 -18.59 -4.36 -13.90
C GLU A 294 -18.14 -5.70 -13.33
N ARG A 295 -19.04 -6.68 -13.36
CA ARG A 295 -18.83 -8.01 -12.75
C ARG A 295 -17.60 -8.74 -13.28
N GLY A 296 -17.18 -8.50 -14.54
CA GLY A 296 -15.98 -9.09 -15.11
C GLY A 296 -14.74 -8.83 -14.26
N PHE A 297 -14.56 -7.60 -13.75
CA PHE A 297 -13.43 -7.26 -12.88
C PHE A 297 -13.52 -7.94 -11.51
N LEU A 298 -14.73 -8.04 -10.94
CA LEU A 298 -14.95 -8.78 -9.69
C LEU A 298 -14.59 -10.26 -9.84
N CYS A 299 -15.03 -10.90 -10.93
CA CYS A 299 -14.73 -12.32 -11.22
C CYS A 299 -13.22 -12.53 -11.41
N THR A 300 -12.54 -11.62 -12.11
CA THR A 300 -11.09 -11.70 -12.28
C THR A 300 -10.36 -11.55 -10.93
N ALA A 301 -10.70 -10.53 -10.14
CA ALA A 301 -10.09 -10.33 -8.84
C ALA A 301 -10.29 -11.54 -7.90
N ARG A 302 -11.48 -12.13 -7.94
CA ARG A 302 -11.80 -13.37 -7.21
C ARG A 302 -10.89 -14.52 -7.63
N ALA A 303 -10.82 -14.83 -8.93
CA ALA A 303 -10.01 -15.91 -9.43
C ALA A 303 -8.51 -15.72 -9.14
N LEU A 304 -8.01 -14.48 -9.24
CA LEU A 304 -6.65 -14.14 -8.83
C LEU A 304 -6.40 -14.37 -7.33
N ALA A 305 -7.39 -14.06 -6.49
CA ALA A 305 -7.31 -14.27 -5.04
C ALA A 305 -7.34 -15.76 -4.69
N ASP A 306 -8.18 -16.55 -5.37
CA ASP A 306 -8.25 -18.01 -5.19
C ASP A 306 -6.88 -18.65 -5.52
N VAL A 307 -6.26 -18.30 -6.65
CA VAL A 307 -4.91 -18.77 -7.02
C VAL A 307 -3.86 -18.33 -6.01
N PHE A 308 -3.94 -17.09 -5.51
CA PHE A 308 -3.01 -16.61 -4.49
C PHE A 308 -3.11 -17.44 -3.20
N LEU A 309 -4.33 -17.75 -2.76
CA LEU A 309 -4.59 -18.52 -1.54
C LEU A 309 -4.14 -19.98 -1.69
N ASP A 310 -4.43 -20.60 -2.84
CA ASP A 310 -4.06 -22.01 -3.13
C ASP A 310 -2.54 -22.22 -3.20
N ARG A 311 -1.79 -21.15 -3.49
CA ARG A 311 -0.33 -21.19 -3.63
C ARG A 311 0.42 -20.73 -2.38
N LEU A 312 -0.29 -20.38 -1.31
CA LEU A 312 0.36 -20.01 -0.05
C LEU A 312 1.03 -21.24 0.58
N PRO A 313 2.25 -21.07 1.14
CA PRO A 313 2.86 -22.09 1.95
C PRO A 313 2.12 -22.29 3.29
N ASP A 314 2.43 -23.37 4.01
CA ASP A 314 1.74 -23.77 5.25
C ASP A 314 1.75 -22.67 6.33
N ASP A 315 2.79 -21.86 6.39
CA ASP A 315 2.89 -20.73 7.32
C ASP A 315 2.05 -19.51 6.92
N GLY A 316 1.43 -19.53 5.73
CA GLY A 316 0.48 -18.56 5.25
C GLY A 316 1.09 -17.22 4.79
N VAL A 317 2.43 -17.11 4.67
CA VAL A 317 3.09 -15.92 4.12
C VAL A 317 3.70 -16.26 2.76
N PRO A 318 3.36 -15.54 1.67
CA PRO A 318 3.80 -15.90 0.34
C PRO A 318 5.32 -15.84 0.19
N TYR A 319 5.88 -16.74 -0.61
CA TYR A 319 7.19 -16.54 -1.19
C TYR A 319 7.16 -15.32 -2.12
N TRP A 320 8.31 -14.75 -2.42
CA TRP A 320 8.43 -13.61 -3.32
C TRP A 320 7.94 -13.93 -4.75
N ASP A 321 8.01 -15.19 -5.14
CA ASP A 321 7.49 -15.73 -6.40
C ASP A 321 6.97 -17.15 -6.13
N PHE A 322 5.80 -17.48 -6.64
CA PHE A 322 5.15 -18.77 -6.38
C PHE A 322 5.77 -19.94 -7.15
N ASP A 323 6.56 -19.66 -8.16
CA ASP A 323 7.23 -20.68 -8.99
C ASP A 323 8.74 -20.75 -8.74
N ALA A 324 9.27 -19.91 -7.85
CA ALA A 324 10.66 -20.01 -7.44
C ALA A 324 10.92 -21.33 -6.69
N PRO A 325 12.06 -21.99 -6.92
CA PRO A 325 12.43 -23.19 -6.17
C PRO A 325 12.49 -22.93 -4.68
N VAL A 326 11.72 -23.68 -3.91
CA VAL A 326 11.66 -23.52 -2.45
C VAL A 326 12.94 -24.09 -1.82
N THR A 327 13.68 -23.23 -1.13
CA THR A 327 14.86 -23.55 -0.35
C THR A 327 14.67 -23.09 1.10
N ASP A 328 15.52 -23.55 2.03
CA ASP A 328 15.47 -23.12 3.45
C ASP A 328 15.61 -21.60 3.63
N THR A 329 16.19 -20.92 2.65
CA THR A 329 16.43 -19.47 2.65
C THR A 329 15.58 -18.70 1.64
N GLU A 330 14.55 -19.36 1.05
CA GLU A 330 13.75 -18.74 0.02
C GLU A 330 13.03 -17.48 0.56
N PRO A 331 13.22 -16.32 -0.08
CA PRO A 331 12.65 -15.06 0.42
C PRO A 331 11.13 -15.06 0.45
N ARG A 332 10.59 -14.41 1.47
CA ARG A 332 9.14 -14.12 1.59
C ARG A 332 8.84 -12.72 1.04
N ASP A 333 7.57 -12.45 0.85
CA ASP A 333 7.11 -11.10 0.52
C ASP A 333 5.88 -10.69 1.33
N THR A 334 6.12 -10.11 2.50
CA THR A 334 5.04 -9.59 3.36
C THR A 334 4.30 -8.43 2.73
N SER A 335 4.90 -7.70 1.77
CA SER A 335 4.20 -6.67 1.01
C SER A 335 3.12 -7.28 0.12
N ALA A 336 3.40 -8.40 -0.55
CA ALA A 336 2.40 -9.13 -1.32
C ALA A 336 1.25 -9.62 -0.44
N ALA A 337 1.56 -10.12 0.77
CA ALA A 337 0.55 -10.52 1.75
C ALA A 337 -0.39 -9.37 2.11
N MET A 338 0.15 -8.20 2.46
CA MET A 338 -0.66 -7.06 2.90
C MET A 338 -1.50 -6.44 1.77
N ILE A 339 -0.95 -6.38 0.55
CA ILE A 339 -1.68 -5.92 -0.63
C ILE A 339 -2.84 -6.85 -0.96
N ALA A 340 -2.59 -8.17 -0.99
CA ALA A 340 -3.62 -9.18 -1.23
C ALA A 340 -4.71 -9.14 -0.14
N ALA A 341 -4.34 -8.99 1.13
CA ALA A 341 -5.30 -8.86 2.23
C ALA A 341 -6.24 -7.66 2.05
N CYS A 342 -5.72 -6.49 1.62
CA CYS A 342 -6.56 -5.33 1.29
C CYS A 342 -7.52 -5.64 0.12
N GLY A 343 -7.06 -6.32 -0.91
CA GLY A 343 -7.91 -6.76 -2.03
C GLY A 343 -9.00 -7.73 -1.59
N MET A 344 -8.68 -8.67 -0.70
CA MET A 344 -9.65 -9.63 -0.14
C MET A 344 -10.70 -8.96 0.75
N LEU A 345 -10.35 -7.88 1.48
CA LEU A 345 -11.36 -7.07 2.18
C LEU A 345 -12.34 -6.37 1.23
N LEU A 346 -11.87 -5.95 0.05
CA LEU A 346 -12.76 -5.40 -0.98
C LEU A 346 -13.65 -6.49 -1.58
N LEU A 347 -13.14 -7.73 -1.77
CA LEU A 347 -13.96 -8.89 -2.15
C LEU A 347 -15.05 -9.16 -1.10
N TYR A 348 -14.69 -9.21 0.18
CA TYR A 348 -15.68 -9.33 1.26
C TYR A 348 -16.76 -8.27 1.16
N LYS A 349 -16.38 -6.99 1.02
CA LYS A 349 -17.32 -5.86 0.90
C LYS A 349 -18.25 -6.04 -0.30
N ALA A 350 -17.71 -6.42 -1.45
CA ALA A 350 -18.46 -6.61 -2.68
C ALA A 350 -19.49 -7.74 -2.55
N TYR A 351 -19.06 -8.93 -2.10
CA TYR A 351 -19.96 -10.09 -1.96
C TYR A 351 -20.99 -9.92 -0.84
N LYS A 352 -20.62 -9.22 0.26
CA LYS A 352 -21.58 -8.80 1.27
C LYS A 352 -22.68 -7.90 0.68
N GLY A 353 -22.28 -6.95 -0.20
CA GLY A 353 -23.21 -6.09 -0.93
C GLY A 353 -24.11 -6.87 -1.90
N LEU A 354 -23.60 -7.92 -2.51
CA LEU A 354 -24.35 -8.86 -3.37
C LEU A 354 -25.18 -9.88 -2.58
N ARG A 355 -25.12 -9.85 -1.24
CA ARG A 355 -25.81 -10.77 -0.31
C ARG A 355 -25.33 -12.23 -0.38
N ASP A 356 -24.17 -12.46 -0.92
CA ASP A 356 -23.49 -13.75 -0.90
C ASP A 356 -22.59 -13.82 0.34
N ARG A 357 -23.18 -14.28 1.45
CA ARG A 357 -22.50 -14.29 2.76
C ARG A 357 -21.37 -15.33 2.82
N GLU A 358 -21.56 -16.48 2.18
CA GLU A 358 -20.59 -17.57 2.21
C GLU A 358 -19.27 -17.11 1.58
N ILE A 359 -19.33 -16.55 0.37
CA ILE A 359 -18.14 -16.03 -0.32
C ILE A 359 -17.58 -14.81 0.43
N ALA A 360 -18.44 -13.92 0.95
CA ALA A 360 -17.98 -12.78 1.72
C ALA A 360 -17.18 -13.24 2.96
N ASP A 361 -17.74 -14.11 3.78
CA ASP A 361 -17.08 -14.59 4.99
C ASP A 361 -15.78 -15.35 4.65
N HIS A 362 -15.73 -16.12 3.57
CA HIS A 362 -14.51 -16.76 3.08
C HIS A 362 -13.37 -15.73 2.90
N TYR A 363 -13.60 -14.63 2.17
CA TYR A 363 -12.54 -13.65 1.93
C TYR A 363 -12.21 -12.80 3.15
N LEU A 364 -13.16 -12.55 4.06
CA LEU A 364 -12.84 -11.94 5.34
C LEU A 364 -11.89 -12.83 6.15
N HIS A 365 -12.19 -14.12 6.24
CA HIS A 365 -11.36 -15.07 6.98
C HIS A 365 -9.97 -15.21 6.33
N ALA A 366 -9.91 -15.29 5.00
CA ALA A 366 -8.66 -15.37 4.27
C ALA A 366 -7.78 -14.12 4.49
N ALA A 367 -8.37 -12.92 4.40
CA ALA A 367 -7.67 -11.67 4.65
C ALA A 367 -7.12 -11.60 6.09
N MET A 368 -7.95 -11.91 7.08
CA MET A 368 -7.54 -11.90 8.48
C MET A 368 -6.47 -12.94 8.79
N ARG A 369 -6.57 -14.16 8.22
CA ARG A 369 -5.56 -15.21 8.36
C ARG A 369 -4.21 -14.77 7.77
N LEU A 370 -4.23 -14.15 6.60
CA LEU A 370 -3.01 -13.67 5.93
C LEU A 370 -2.28 -12.62 6.78
N VAL A 371 -3.05 -11.69 7.38
CA VAL A 371 -2.50 -10.69 8.31
C VAL A 371 -2.00 -11.35 9.60
N ASP A 372 -2.73 -12.32 10.15
CA ASP A 372 -2.33 -13.05 11.37
C ASP A 372 -1.00 -13.78 11.17
N CYS A 373 -0.84 -14.50 10.07
CA CYS A 373 0.40 -15.17 9.72
C CYS A 373 1.55 -14.17 9.55
N THR A 374 1.29 -13.04 8.90
CA THR A 374 2.28 -11.97 8.72
C THR A 374 2.70 -11.37 10.07
N VAL A 375 1.75 -11.03 10.93
CA VAL A 375 2.02 -10.50 12.28
C VAL A 375 2.82 -11.49 13.12
N LYS A 376 2.45 -12.76 13.07
CA LYS A 376 3.09 -13.82 13.85
C LYS A 376 4.57 -13.99 13.50
N GLY A 377 4.92 -13.92 12.22
CA GLY A 377 6.27 -14.22 11.75
C GLY A 377 7.15 -12.99 11.47
N TYR A 378 6.53 -11.82 11.18
CA TYR A 378 7.25 -10.71 10.58
C TYR A 378 6.94 -9.32 11.18
N LEU A 379 6.24 -9.26 12.31
CA LEU A 379 6.08 -8.02 13.05
C LEU A 379 7.38 -7.68 13.77
N ASN A 380 7.92 -6.50 13.52
CA ASN A 380 9.14 -6.05 14.19
C ASN A 380 8.90 -5.77 15.68
N PRO A 381 9.93 -5.87 16.53
CA PRO A 381 9.84 -5.59 17.97
C PRO A 381 9.14 -4.26 18.24
N PRO A 382 8.31 -4.20 19.32
CA PRO A 382 7.53 -3.02 19.62
C PRO A 382 8.41 -1.88 20.16
N VAL A 383 7.94 -0.66 19.92
CA VAL A 383 8.44 0.58 20.51
C VAL A 383 7.27 1.28 21.21
N ARG A 384 7.58 2.23 22.12
CA ARG A 384 6.57 3.01 22.84
C ARG A 384 6.97 4.47 22.94
N PHE A 385 6.03 5.30 23.28
CA PHE A 385 6.30 6.68 23.64
C PHE A 385 6.75 6.80 25.10
N GLU A 386 7.73 7.65 25.34
CA GLU A 386 8.11 8.11 26.68
C GLU A 386 8.15 9.63 26.72
N ALA A 387 7.87 10.21 27.89
CA ALA A 387 8.07 11.62 28.12
C ALA A 387 9.57 11.93 28.09
N GLY A 388 9.98 12.79 27.20
CA GLY A 388 11.34 13.32 27.18
C GLY A 388 11.54 14.38 28.29
N PRO A 389 12.79 14.80 28.55
CA PRO A 389 13.02 15.92 29.42
C PRO A 389 12.28 17.14 28.87
N ALA A 390 11.54 17.81 29.75
CA ALA A 390 10.84 19.03 29.40
C ALA A 390 11.84 20.06 28.87
N SER A 391 11.72 20.42 27.61
CA SER A 391 12.52 21.53 27.05
C SER A 391 11.75 22.83 27.27
N VAL A 392 12.36 23.76 27.98
CA VAL A 392 11.83 25.11 28.12
C VAL A 392 12.09 25.84 26.81
N VAL A 393 11.05 26.02 26.00
CA VAL A 393 11.14 26.95 24.86
C VAL A 393 10.68 28.29 25.34
N SER A 394 11.62 29.21 25.57
CA SER A 394 11.31 30.63 25.78
C SER A 394 10.78 31.20 24.46
N VAL A 395 9.48 31.42 24.38
CA VAL A 395 8.84 31.86 23.12
C VAL A 395 8.96 33.36 22.90
N TYR A 396 9.26 34.16 23.94
CA TYR A 396 9.53 35.61 23.85
C TYR A 396 10.49 36.07 24.94
N ALA A 397 11.69 36.48 24.57
CA ALA A 397 12.46 37.41 25.34
C ALA A 397 12.09 38.83 24.83
N ASP A 398 11.10 39.46 25.42
CA ASP A 398 10.85 40.88 25.22
C ASP A 398 11.91 41.66 25.98
N GLN A 399 12.83 42.29 25.25
CA GLN A 399 13.96 43.04 25.82
C GLN A 399 13.55 44.29 26.63
N HIS A 400 12.24 44.57 26.73
CA HIS A 400 11.72 45.79 27.36
C HIS A 400 10.76 45.57 28.55
N SER A 401 10.56 44.33 28.99
CA SER A 401 9.71 44.05 30.15
C SER A 401 10.53 43.91 31.44
N THR A 402 10.36 44.82 32.37
CA THR A 402 10.93 44.75 33.72
C THR A 402 10.19 43.79 34.67
N HIS A 403 9.18 43.09 34.22
CA HIS A 403 8.47 42.03 34.94
C HIS A 403 8.53 40.74 34.18
N GLN A 404 9.61 39.97 34.41
CA GLN A 404 9.75 38.60 33.97
C GLN A 404 8.78 37.71 34.75
N THR A 405 7.56 37.53 34.22
CA THR A 405 6.79 36.33 34.50
C THR A 405 7.13 35.35 33.38
N GLU A 406 8.17 34.55 33.58
CA GLU A 406 8.49 33.44 32.72
C GLU A 406 7.28 32.47 32.70
N ARG A 407 6.43 32.60 31.72
CA ARG A 407 5.52 31.50 31.37
C ARG A 407 6.38 30.43 30.69
N GLN A 408 6.90 29.52 31.51
CA GLN A 408 7.53 28.30 31.04
C GLN A 408 6.42 27.43 30.40
N ASN A 409 6.29 27.51 29.10
CA ASN A 409 5.52 26.51 28.37
C ASN A 409 6.39 25.26 28.27
N LEU A 410 6.22 24.34 29.22
CA LEU A 410 6.81 23.02 29.20
C LEU A 410 6.19 22.25 28.04
N VAL A 411 6.91 22.13 26.94
CA VAL A 411 6.55 21.19 25.88
C VAL A 411 7.28 19.90 26.19
N GLU A 412 6.55 18.91 26.67
CA GLU A 412 7.08 17.57 26.83
C GLU A 412 7.45 17.05 25.44
N ALA A 413 8.74 16.86 25.20
CA ALA A 413 9.21 16.22 23.98
C ALA A 413 8.88 14.74 24.06
N LEU A 414 8.09 14.22 23.12
CA LEU A 414 7.85 12.79 22.98
C LEU A 414 9.13 12.11 22.48
N LYS A 415 9.60 11.14 23.24
CA LYS A 415 10.64 10.20 22.80
C LYS A 415 9.99 8.89 22.39
N VAL A 416 10.55 8.28 21.37
CA VAL A 416 10.24 6.88 21.03
C VAL A 416 11.38 6.01 21.53
N VAL A 417 11.04 5.02 22.32
CA VAL A 417 11.99 4.10 22.92
C VAL A 417 11.60 2.67 22.58
N GLY A 418 12.60 1.83 22.38
CA GLY A 418 12.45 0.41 22.08
C GLY A 418 13.77 -0.32 22.38
N ASP A 419 13.80 -1.60 22.10
CA ASP A 419 15.04 -2.35 22.15
C ASP A 419 16.06 -1.76 21.17
N GLU A 420 17.36 -1.95 21.45
CA GLU A 420 18.45 -1.45 20.61
C GLU A 420 18.40 -1.95 19.15
N HIS A 421 17.64 -3.04 18.90
CA HIS A 421 17.39 -3.62 17.58
C HIS A 421 16.02 -3.29 16.99
N ALA A 422 15.28 -2.34 17.60
CA ALA A 422 13.95 -1.98 17.10
C ALA A 422 14.03 -1.32 15.72
N ALA A 423 13.49 -2.01 14.71
CA ALA A 423 13.46 -1.50 13.36
C ALA A 423 12.50 -0.30 13.21
N GLU A 424 12.81 0.62 12.29
CA GLU A 424 11.96 1.75 11.92
C GLU A 424 10.67 1.30 11.21
N THR A 425 10.69 0.12 10.57
CA THR A 425 9.53 -0.47 9.90
C THR A 425 8.62 -1.22 10.86
N ILE A 426 7.34 -1.33 10.52
CA ILE A 426 6.34 -2.14 11.23
C ILE A 426 6.58 -3.61 10.94
N LEU A 427 6.73 -3.95 9.66
CA LEU A 427 6.94 -5.31 9.16
C LEU A 427 8.34 -5.50 8.59
N THR A 428 8.81 -6.73 8.62
CA THR A 428 10.00 -7.20 7.91
C THR A 428 9.63 -8.31 6.91
N GLY A 429 10.61 -8.95 6.27
CA GLY A 429 10.38 -10.11 5.41
C GLY A 429 9.71 -9.82 4.08
N ALA A 430 9.82 -8.59 3.58
CA ALA A 430 9.36 -8.23 2.23
C ALA A 430 10.52 -8.25 1.23
N THR A 431 10.21 -8.52 -0.03
CA THR A 431 11.21 -8.64 -1.09
C THR A 431 10.87 -7.71 -2.25
N ILE A 432 11.75 -6.71 -2.48
CA ILE A 432 11.58 -5.78 -3.61
C ILE A 432 11.75 -6.56 -4.92
N ASN A 433 12.87 -7.27 -5.04
CA ASN A 433 13.30 -7.92 -6.26
C ASN A 433 14.31 -9.02 -5.92
N ASN A 434 14.10 -10.22 -6.41
CA ASN A 434 15.06 -11.32 -6.33
C ASN A 434 15.35 -11.95 -7.70
N TYR A 435 14.99 -11.25 -8.78
CA TYR A 435 15.23 -11.66 -10.16
C TYR A 435 16.74 -11.86 -10.43
N GLU A 436 17.08 -12.97 -11.05
CA GLU A 436 18.50 -13.35 -11.29
C GLU A 436 19.26 -12.31 -12.11
N PHE A 437 18.60 -11.72 -13.10
CA PHE A 437 19.19 -10.76 -14.02
C PHE A 437 18.98 -9.30 -13.60
N ALA A 438 18.44 -9.05 -12.41
CA ALA A 438 18.35 -7.70 -11.87
C ALA A 438 19.75 -7.12 -11.61
N PRO A 439 19.91 -5.79 -11.68
CA PRO A 439 21.16 -5.14 -11.29
C PRO A 439 21.59 -5.50 -9.86
N ARG A 440 20.62 -5.64 -8.98
CA ARG A 440 20.81 -6.03 -7.58
C ARG A 440 19.57 -6.78 -7.07
N ARG A 441 19.75 -7.72 -6.15
CA ARG A 441 18.69 -8.41 -5.42
C ARG A 441 18.49 -7.76 -4.05
N TRP A 442 17.22 -7.55 -3.67
CA TRP A 442 16.80 -6.99 -2.38
C TRP A 442 15.70 -7.85 -1.79
N SER A 443 16.06 -8.72 -0.86
CA SER A 443 15.16 -9.66 -0.22
C SER A 443 15.18 -9.57 1.30
N ASN A 444 14.06 -9.95 1.92
CA ASN A 444 13.89 -9.99 3.37
C ASN A 444 14.17 -8.63 4.06
N HIS A 445 13.60 -7.56 3.55
CA HIS A 445 13.67 -6.21 4.10
C HIS A 445 12.34 -5.80 4.76
N GLY A 446 12.39 -4.76 5.60
CA GLY A 446 11.22 -3.96 5.87
C GLY A 446 10.98 -3.01 4.69
N LEU A 447 9.75 -2.85 4.24
CA LEU A 447 9.40 -2.01 3.09
C LEU A 447 8.30 -1.01 3.45
N ILE A 448 8.47 0.24 3.03
CA ILE A 448 7.52 1.30 3.32
C ILE A 448 6.09 1.00 2.83
N TYR A 449 5.95 0.37 1.67
CA TYR A 449 4.63 0.01 1.16
C TYR A 449 4.03 -1.23 1.83
N ALA A 450 4.82 -2.13 2.41
CA ALA A 450 4.30 -3.18 3.29
C ALA A 450 3.65 -2.57 4.53
N ASP A 451 4.31 -1.60 5.14
CA ASP A 451 3.79 -0.85 6.30
C ASP A 451 2.55 -0.03 5.92
N TYR A 452 2.56 0.63 4.76
CA TYR A 452 1.40 1.38 4.27
C TYR A 452 0.15 0.49 4.12
N TYR A 453 0.28 -0.67 3.46
CA TYR A 453 -0.86 -1.58 3.29
C TYR A 453 -1.29 -2.25 4.59
N PHE A 454 -0.38 -2.45 5.55
CA PHE A 454 -0.73 -2.87 6.91
C PHE A 454 -1.59 -1.82 7.62
N LEU A 455 -1.24 -0.55 7.52
CA LEU A 455 -2.03 0.56 8.07
C LEU A 455 -3.37 0.71 7.36
N LEU A 456 -3.37 0.62 6.04
CA LEU A 456 -4.58 0.71 5.21
C LEU A 456 -5.56 -0.42 5.56
N PHE A 457 -5.08 -1.65 5.72
CA PHE A 457 -5.91 -2.79 6.14
C PHE A 457 -6.64 -2.50 7.45
N GLY A 458 -5.93 -1.98 8.45
CA GLY A 458 -6.54 -1.58 9.73
C GLY A 458 -7.61 -0.50 9.57
N ASN A 459 -7.36 0.52 8.74
CA ASN A 459 -8.36 1.57 8.48
C ASN A 459 -9.57 1.02 7.73
N MET A 460 -9.38 0.12 6.76
CA MET A 460 -10.49 -0.54 6.05
C MET A 460 -11.37 -1.34 7.01
N LEU A 461 -10.80 -2.05 8.00
CA LEU A 461 -11.59 -2.72 9.04
C LEU A 461 -12.43 -1.73 9.86
N LEU A 462 -11.86 -0.58 10.22
CA LEU A 462 -12.58 0.50 10.89
C LEU A 462 -13.72 1.05 10.04
N GLU A 463 -13.44 1.41 8.79
CA GLU A 463 -14.44 1.95 7.86
C GLU A 463 -15.62 0.99 7.64
N MET A 464 -15.33 -0.32 7.55
CA MET A 464 -16.34 -1.37 7.37
C MET A 464 -17.11 -1.72 8.64
N GLY A 465 -16.75 -1.15 9.82
CA GLY A 465 -17.38 -1.46 11.11
C GLY A 465 -17.07 -2.85 11.63
N LEU A 466 -15.94 -3.43 11.22
CA LEU A 466 -15.59 -4.81 11.57
C LEU A 466 -14.86 -4.94 12.90
N VAL A 467 -14.18 -3.88 13.37
CA VAL A 467 -13.37 -3.94 14.60
C VAL A 467 -14.22 -4.33 15.81
N ASP A 468 -15.35 -3.66 16.04
CA ASP A 468 -16.22 -3.95 17.18
C ASP A 468 -16.83 -5.36 17.07
N SER A 469 -17.25 -5.75 15.86
CA SER A 469 -17.84 -7.07 15.63
C SER A 469 -16.84 -8.22 15.80
N LEU A 470 -15.55 -7.97 15.57
CA LEU A 470 -14.47 -8.95 15.72
C LEU A 470 -13.95 -9.04 17.16
N MET A 471 -14.10 -7.97 17.96
CA MET A 471 -13.75 -7.98 19.40
C MET A 471 -14.80 -8.66 20.29
N HIS A 472 -16.07 -8.71 19.85
CA HIS A 472 -17.20 -9.26 20.60
C HIS A 472 -17.64 -10.66 20.14
N ARG A 473 -16.99 -11.25 19.17
CA ARG A 473 -17.17 -12.63 18.72
C ARG A 473 -16.03 -13.51 19.25
#